data_e2bfec5fdf661605157d1c8b704682b4
#
_entry.id   e2bfec5fdf661605157d1c8b704682b4
#
_cell.length_a   1.000
_cell.length_b   1.000
_cell.length_c   1.000
_cell.angle_alpha   90.00
_cell.angle_beta   90.00
_cell.angle_gamma   90.00
#
_symmetry.space_group_name_H-M   'P 1'
#
loop_
_entity.id
_entity.type
_entity.pdbx_description
1 polymer ?
#
loop_
_entity_poly.entity_id
_entity_poly.type
_entity_poly.pdbx_seq_one_letter_code
_entity_poly.pdbx_strand_id
1 'polypeptide(L)'
;MARLDEYVDWLLAHGRDHAGLRFAVDCSDGSAGILAKRLFPDAVILNDTPDGRFPHHSPNPLKAEAREQLAAAVRGRGLDCGVIFDGDADRAMFVDENGAFIQPDYLIPVVAETFSEKGTVIHDVRTSRAAIERLKADGFTPVMGKVGHAYAKVLLRETGAICGGELAGHYYFRDFVHCDSGELAALRILSAFADAKRAGLSVSGFMAPLLGKYANSGEVNFEVADKPAAIARVLAVAKTLATETGRSELDGYRIEYAEGWVSVRQSNTEPLLRLIVECDTRERMEAWLSALSAAIVV
;
A
#
# COMPACT_ATOMS: atom_id res chain seq x y z
N MET A 1 -9.79 18.70 23.69
CA MET A 1 -10.72 17.55 23.77
C MET A 1 -11.85 17.68 22.75
N ALA A 2 -12.65 18.74 22.71
CA ALA A 2 -13.77 18.87 21.75
C ALA A 2 -13.41 18.57 20.27
N ARG A 3 -12.30 19.10 19.75
CA ARG A 3 -11.86 18.83 18.37
C ARG A 3 -11.46 17.37 18.10
N LEU A 4 -10.96 16.68 19.12
CA LEU A 4 -10.61 15.26 18.98
C LEU A 4 -11.87 14.39 18.95
N ASP A 5 -12.89 14.77 19.72
CA ASP A 5 -14.19 14.09 19.71
C ASP A 5 -14.86 14.26 18.35
N GLU A 6 -14.89 15.47 17.81
CA GLU A 6 -15.41 15.77 16.47
C GLU A 6 -14.68 14.95 15.37
N TYR A 7 -13.36 14.78 15.50
CA TYR A 7 -12.57 13.99 14.55
C TYR A 7 -12.91 12.50 14.61
N VAL A 8 -13.00 11.95 15.82
CA VAL A 8 -13.40 10.54 15.99
C VAL A 8 -14.81 10.30 15.48
N ASP A 9 -15.75 11.18 15.81
CA ASP A 9 -17.15 11.07 15.35
C ASP A 9 -17.21 11.15 13.83
N TRP A 10 -16.41 12.02 13.22
CA TRP A 10 -16.29 12.11 11.76
C TRP A 10 -15.73 10.80 11.15
N LEU A 11 -14.64 10.26 11.69
CA LEU A 11 -14.05 9.01 11.24
C LEU A 11 -15.05 7.85 11.32
N LEU A 12 -15.77 7.72 12.44
CA LEU A 12 -16.78 6.67 12.63
C LEU A 12 -17.98 6.84 11.68
N ALA A 13 -18.38 8.09 11.39
CA ALA A 13 -19.46 8.37 10.44
C ALA A 13 -19.07 8.06 8.97
N HIS A 14 -17.79 8.21 8.59
CA HIS A 14 -17.27 7.99 7.24
C HIS A 14 -16.57 6.63 7.08
N GLY A 15 -16.21 6.00 8.20
CA GLY A 15 -15.83 4.59 8.27
C GLY A 15 -17.03 3.70 7.97
N ARG A 16 -16.82 2.39 8.06
CA ARG A 16 -17.89 1.41 7.86
C ARG A 16 -17.83 0.37 8.97
N ASP A 17 -18.92 -0.34 9.16
CA ASP A 17 -19.03 -1.37 10.19
C ASP A 17 -18.10 -2.57 9.88
N HIS A 18 -17.32 -2.96 10.87
CA HIS A 18 -16.44 -4.13 10.83
C HIS A 18 -16.82 -5.20 11.87
N ALA A 19 -18.08 -5.18 12.31
CA ALA A 19 -18.60 -6.14 13.29
C ALA A 19 -18.40 -7.59 12.84
N GLY A 20 -18.00 -8.42 13.81
CA GLY A 20 -17.71 -9.84 13.59
C GLY A 20 -16.30 -10.16 13.09
N LEU A 21 -15.51 -9.16 12.73
CA LEU A 21 -14.10 -9.33 12.43
C LEU A 21 -13.28 -9.28 13.74
N ARG A 22 -12.35 -10.23 13.92
CA ARG A 22 -11.41 -10.23 15.05
C ARG A 22 -10.03 -9.82 14.53
N PHE A 23 -9.47 -8.76 15.05
CA PHE A 23 -8.23 -8.20 14.52
C PHE A 23 -7.36 -7.57 15.60
N ALA A 24 -6.11 -7.33 15.25
CA ALA A 24 -5.17 -6.56 16.06
C ALA A 24 -4.88 -5.21 15.41
N VAL A 25 -4.60 -4.21 16.23
CA VAL A 25 -4.17 -2.87 15.82
C VAL A 25 -2.83 -2.59 16.48
N ASP A 26 -1.81 -2.32 15.69
CA ASP A 26 -0.51 -1.86 16.16
C ASP A 26 -0.37 -0.36 15.89
N CYS A 27 -0.24 0.41 16.96
CA CYS A 27 -0.14 1.86 16.90
C CYS A 27 1.30 2.37 16.76
N SER A 28 2.29 1.46 16.71
CA SER A 28 3.72 1.79 16.53
C SER A 28 4.26 2.83 17.51
N ASP A 29 3.79 2.85 18.76
CA ASP A 29 4.09 3.92 19.74
C ASP A 29 3.79 5.33 19.21
N GLY A 30 2.93 5.44 18.20
CA GLY A 30 2.63 6.65 17.46
C GLY A 30 1.29 7.29 17.83
N SER A 31 0.87 8.25 17.01
CA SER A 31 -0.35 9.05 17.24
C SER A 31 -1.64 8.23 17.18
N ALA A 32 -1.66 7.12 16.43
CA ALA A 32 -2.82 6.21 16.38
C ALA A 32 -3.24 5.72 17.78
N GLY A 33 -2.30 5.57 18.71
CA GLY A 33 -2.57 5.13 20.09
C GLY A 33 -3.55 6.04 20.84
N ILE A 34 -3.60 7.32 20.48
CA ILE A 34 -4.51 8.30 21.08
C ILE A 34 -5.98 7.97 20.79
N LEU A 35 -6.24 7.40 19.60
CA LEU A 35 -7.59 7.16 19.06
C LEU A 35 -7.98 5.68 19.04
N ALA A 36 -7.02 4.77 19.07
CA ALA A 36 -7.22 3.35 18.77
C ALA A 36 -8.34 2.71 19.59
N LYS A 37 -8.41 2.95 20.90
CA LYS A 37 -9.46 2.40 21.77
C LYS A 37 -10.86 2.93 21.47
N ARG A 38 -10.94 4.11 20.86
CA ARG A 38 -12.22 4.72 20.46
C ARG A 38 -12.69 4.27 19.09
N LEU A 39 -11.74 4.09 18.15
CA LEU A 39 -12.03 3.66 16.79
C LEU A 39 -12.20 2.14 16.69
N PHE A 40 -11.48 1.38 17.53
CA PHE A 40 -11.40 -0.07 17.47
C PHE A 40 -11.58 -0.70 18.87
N PRO A 41 -12.74 -0.51 19.53
CA PRO A 41 -12.95 -0.89 20.94
C PRO A 41 -12.79 -2.41 21.19
N ASP A 42 -13.07 -3.24 20.19
CA ASP A 42 -13.02 -4.71 20.29
C ASP A 42 -11.70 -5.30 19.78
N ALA A 43 -10.74 -4.47 19.35
CA ALA A 43 -9.47 -4.93 18.81
C ALA A 43 -8.47 -5.31 19.91
N VAL A 44 -7.53 -6.18 19.54
CA VAL A 44 -6.29 -6.38 20.31
C VAL A 44 -5.34 -5.25 19.97
N ILE A 45 -5.17 -4.29 20.88
CA ILE A 45 -4.34 -3.10 20.63
C ILE A 45 -2.92 -3.34 21.16
N LEU A 46 -1.93 -3.01 20.34
CA LEU A 46 -0.51 -3.09 20.58
C LEU A 46 0.10 -1.68 20.51
N ASN A 47 1.13 -1.42 21.34
CA ASN A 47 1.99 -0.23 21.28
C ASN A 47 1.19 1.08 21.24
N ASP A 48 0.14 1.19 22.09
CA ASP A 48 -0.84 2.28 22.08
C ASP A 48 -0.41 3.54 22.87
N THR A 49 0.77 3.51 23.46
CA THR A 49 1.29 4.66 24.20
C THR A 49 2.27 5.45 23.36
N PRO A 50 1.93 6.68 22.94
CA PRO A 50 2.83 7.49 22.13
C PRO A 50 4.19 7.72 22.82
N ASP A 51 5.26 7.31 22.16
CA ASP A 51 6.65 7.52 22.62
C ASP A 51 7.55 7.80 21.41
N GLY A 52 8.04 9.04 21.27
CA GLY A 52 8.89 9.45 20.15
C GLY A 52 10.24 8.71 20.03
N ARG A 53 10.56 7.79 20.95
CA ARG A 53 11.71 6.90 20.86
C ARG A 53 11.39 5.60 20.13
N PHE A 54 10.10 5.28 19.92
CA PHE A 54 9.61 4.06 19.28
C PHE A 54 10.26 2.78 19.85
N PRO A 55 10.05 2.47 21.14
CA PRO A 55 10.82 1.46 21.84
C PRO A 55 10.55 0.01 21.40
N HIS A 56 9.39 -0.25 20.77
CA HIS A 56 9.00 -1.61 20.41
C HIS A 56 9.48 -2.02 19.02
N HIS A 57 9.40 -1.14 18.04
CA HIS A 57 9.89 -1.38 16.68
C HIS A 57 9.98 -0.05 15.88
N SER A 58 10.56 -0.10 14.69
CA SER A 58 10.58 1.06 13.78
C SER A 58 9.16 1.56 13.48
N PRO A 59 8.89 2.87 13.50
CA PRO A 59 7.59 3.43 13.14
C PRO A 59 7.28 3.36 11.63
N ASN A 60 8.15 2.74 10.85
CA ASN A 60 7.94 2.54 9.42
C ASN A 60 7.47 1.10 9.14
N PRO A 61 6.15 0.87 8.90
CA PRO A 61 5.60 -0.46 8.71
C PRO A 61 5.97 -1.13 7.38
N LEU A 62 6.67 -0.44 6.45
CA LEU A 62 7.29 -1.07 5.28
C LEU A 62 8.45 -1.99 5.66
N LYS A 63 9.12 -1.74 6.78
CA LYS A 63 10.16 -2.62 7.29
C LYS A 63 9.55 -3.91 7.84
N ALA A 64 10.11 -5.05 7.46
CA ALA A 64 9.57 -6.36 7.84
C ALA A 64 9.54 -6.55 9.35
N GLU A 65 10.61 -6.14 10.03
CA GLU A 65 10.74 -6.24 11.49
C GLU A 65 9.66 -5.46 12.26
N ALA A 66 9.15 -4.36 11.69
CA ALA A 66 8.10 -3.58 12.33
C ALA A 66 6.77 -4.35 12.42
N ARG A 67 6.53 -5.30 11.52
CA ARG A 67 5.28 -6.07 11.46
C ARG A 67 5.32 -7.40 12.20
N GLU A 68 6.48 -7.81 12.72
CA GLU A 68 6.65 -9.13 13.37
C GLU A 68 5.75 -9.30 14.59
N GLN A 69 5.66 -8.27 15.44
CA GLN A 69 4.85 -8.30 16.64
C GLN A 69 3.36 -8.41 16.32
N LEU A 70 2.88 -7.63 15.33
CA LEU A 70 1.51 -7.71 14.84
C LEU A 70 1.20 -9.09 14.26
N ALA A 71 2.06 -9.60 13.38
CA ALA A 71 1.89 -10.91 12.77
C ALA A 71 1.86 -12.05 13.80
N ALA A 72 2.73 -11.97 14.84
CA ALA A 72 2.73 -12.91 15.94
C ALA A 72 1.44 -12.85 16.77
N ALA A 73 0.92 -11.65 17.04
CA ALA A 73 -0.35 -11.45 17.77
C ALA A 73 -1.53 -12.02 16.98
N VAL A 74 -1.58 -11.79 15.66
CA VAL A 74 -2.62 -12.33 14.78
C VAL A 74 -2.63 -13.87 14.82
N ARG A 75 -1.49 -14.50 14.55
CA ARG A 75 -1.38 -15.97 14.56
C ARG A 75 -1.65 -16.55 15.94
N GLY A 76 -1.03 -15.99 16.98
CA GLY A 76 -1.08 -16.54 18.35
C GLY A 76 -2.48 -16.46 18.97
N ARG A 77 -3.33 -15.55 18.52
CA ARG A 77 -4.71 -15.37 19.03
C ARG A 77 -5.78 -15.85 18.03
N GLY A 78 -5.39 -16.37 16.88
CA GLY A 78 -6.30 -16.82 15.83
C GLY A 78 -7.19 -15.69 15.34
N LEU A 79 -6.62 -14.50 15.12
CA LEU A 79 -7.36 -13.34 14.61
C LEU A 79 -7.51 -13.44 13.07
N ASP A 80 -8.46 -12.71 12.53
CA ASP A 80 -8.73 -12.72 11.09
C ASP A 80 -7.72 -11.87 10.30
N CYS A 81 -7.18 -10.80 10.93
CA CYS A 81 -6.15 -9.93 10.34
C CYS A 81 -5.51 -9.02 11.38
N GLY A 82 -4.58 -8.19 10.94
CA GLY A 82 -4.02 -7.10 11.71
C GLY A 82 -3.78 -5.86 10.87
N VAL A 83 -3.85 -4.69 11.48
CA VAL A 83 -3.47 -3.40 10.91
C VAL A 83 -2.37 -2.76 11.74
N ILE A 84 -1.39 -2.16 11.07
CA ILE A 84 -0.32 -1.38 11.68
C ILE A 84 -0.31 0.01 11.07
N PHE A 85 -0.21 1.02 11.93
CA PHE A 85 -0.02 2.41 11.55
C PHE A 85 1.45 2.79 11.62
N ASP A 86 1.82 3.87 10.95
CA ASP A 86 3.11 4.50 11.16
C ASP A 86 3.08 5.54 12.29
N GLY A 87 4.18 6.27 12.47
CA GLY A 87 4.35 7.15 13.64
C GLY A 87 3.32 8.27 13.77
N ASP A 88 2.83 8.82 12.67
CA ASP A 88 1.82 9.90 12.62
C ASP A 88 0.44 9.45 12.10
N ALA A 89 0.32 8.13 11.81
CA ALA A 89 -0.92 7.46 11.43
C ALA A 89 -1.54 7.93 10.10
N ASP A 90 -0.73 8.51 9.20
CA ASP A 90 -1.16 8.83 7.85
C ASP A 90 -1.10 7.61 6.91
N ARG A 91 -0.41 6.52 7.34
CA ARG A 91 -0.31 5.23 6.64
C ARG A 91 -0.94 4.09 7.45
N ALA A 92 -1.57 3.15 6.72
CA ALA A 92 -2.07 1.91 7.27
C ALA A 92 -1.62 0.72 6.42
N MET A 93 -1.10 -0.34 7.07
CA MET A 93 -0.70 -1.57 6.40
C MET A 93 -1.30 -2.77 7.11
N PHE A 94 -1.44 -3.89 6.40
CA PHE A 94 -2.22 -5.02 6.87
C PHE A 94 -1.45 -6.33 6.77
N VAL A 95 -1.82 -7.24 7.67
CA VAL A 95 -1.47 -8.66 7.58
C VAL A 95 -2.75 -9.49 7.61
N ASP A 96 -2.77 -10.62 6.88
CA ASP A 96 -3.86 -11.58 6.88
C ASP A 96 -3.87 -12.46 8.14
N GLU A 97 -4.77 -13.42 8.22
CA GLU A 97 -4.90 -14.39 9.33
C GLU A 97 -3.66 -15.27 9.54
N ASN A 98 -2.81 -15.40 8.52
CA ASN A 98 -1.54 -16.12 8.60
C ASN A 98 -0.38 -15.22 9.06
N GLY A 99 -0.65 -13.92 9.26
CA GLY A 99 0.36 -12.90 9.51
C GLY A 99 1.17 -12.56 8.26
N ALA A 100 0.70 -12.93 7.06
CA ALA A 100 1.33 -12.58 5.81
C ALA A 100 1.01 -11.12 5.44
N PHE A 101 2.04 -10.38 5.03
CA PHE A 101 1.91 -8.97 4.67
C PHE A 101 1.10 -8.80 3.37
N ILE A 102 0.11 -7.92 3.43
CA ILE A 102 -0.65 -7.48 2.26
C ILE A 102 -0.03 -6.18 1.77
N GLN A 103 0.58 -6.20 0.59
CA GLN A 103 1.20 -5.01 0.01
C GLN A 103 0.13 -3.94 -0.24
N PRO A 104 0.37 -2.68 0.19
CA PRO A 104 -0.69 -1.66 0.29
C PRO A 104 -1.38 -1.32 -1.03
N ASP A 105 -0.68 -1.37 -2.15
CA ASP A 105 -1.26 -1.05 -3.46
C ASP A 105 -2.35 -2.03 -3.90
N TYR A 106 -2.33 -3.28 -3.43
CA TYR A 106 -3.43 -4.24 -3.65
C TYR A 106 -4.70 -3.88 -2.87
N LEU A 107 -4.61 -3.01 -1.87
CA LEU A 107 -5.75 -2.55 -1.10
C LEU A 107 -6.41 -1.29 -1.69
N ILE A 108 -5.79 -0.64 -2.69
CA ILE A 108 -6.39 0.50 -3.39
C ILE A 108 -7.77 0.16 -3.99
N PRO A 109 -7.93 -0.94 -4.75
CA PRO A 109 -9.26 -1.35 -5.23
C PRO A 109 -10.22 -1.71 -4.09
N VAL A 110 -9.73 -2.30 -2.99
CA VAL A 110 -10.58 -2.60 -1.81
C VAL A 110 -11.14 -1.31 -1.20
N VAL A 111 -10.31 -0.27 -1.06
CA VAL A 111 -10.77 1.06 -0.61
C VAL A 111 -11.78 1.64 -1.59
N ALA A 112 -11.50 1.59 -2.90
CA ALA A 112 -12.39 2.13 -3.93
C ALA A 112 -13.78 1.45 -3.91
N GLU A 113 -13.85 0.14 -3.70
CA GLU A 113 -15.11 -0.62 -3.59
C GLU A 113 -15.97 -0.21 -2.37
N THR A 114 -15.39 0.48 -1.38
CA THR A 114 -16.17 1.00 -0.24
C THR A 114 -16.99 2.24 -0.57
N PHE A 115 -16.79 2.86 -1.72
CA PHE A 115 -17.60 3.99 -2.17
C PHE A 115 -18.88 3.50 -2.88
N SER A 116 -19.97 4.25 -2.72
CA SER A 116 -21.23 3.95 -3.39
C SER A 116 -21.24 4.36 -4.88
N GLU A 117 -20.34 5.26 -5.27
CA GLU A 117 -20.18 5.76 -6.62
C GLU A 117 -18.91 5.20 -7.29
N LYS A 118 -18.93 5.08 -8.59
CA LYS A 118 -17.74 4.81 -9.39
C LYS A 118 -17.14 6.12 -9.88
N GLY A 119 -15.83 6.18 -10.00
CA GLY A 119 -15.13 7.41 -10.37
C GLY A 119 -13.66 7.19 -10.63
N THR A 120 -12.93 8.28 -10.68
CA THR A 120 -11.46 8.25 -10.80
C THR A 120 -10.83 7.80 -9.48
N VAL A 121 -9.83 6.91 -9.58
CA VAL A 121 -9.00 6.44 -8.47
C VAL A 121 -7.55 6.68 -8.81
N ILE A 122 -6.84 7.46 -8.01
CA ILE A 122 -5.41 7.71 -8.25
C ILE A 122 -4.54 6.62 -7.64
N HIS A 123 -3.41 6.35 -8.28
CA HIS A 123 -2.39 5.43 -7.80
C HIS A 123 -1.00 5.88 -8.22
N ASP A 124 0.06 5.44 -7.54
CA ASP A 124 1.42 5.81 -7.93
C ASP A 124 2.01 4.90 -9.02
N VAL A 125 3.15 5.32 -9.59
CA VAL A 125 3.87 4.58 -10.66
C VAL A 125 4.32 3.17 -10.25
N ARG A 126 4.28 2.81 -8.97
CA ARG A 126 4.72 1.52 -8.42
C ARG A 126 3.58 0.50 -8.31
N THR A 127 2.36 0.93 -8.50
CA THR A 127 1.17 0.09 -8.30
C THR A 127 1.17 -1.12 -9.22
N SER A 128 0.84 -2.27 -8.67
CA SER A 128 0.71 -3.55 -9.38
C SER A 128 -0.32 -3.46 -10.51
N ARG A 129 -0.01 -4.14 -11.62
CA ARG A 129 -0.94 -4.33 -12.73
C ARG A 129 -2.25 -4.99 -12.26
N ALA A 130 -2.17 -5.95 -11.30
CA ALA A 130 -3.37 -6.60 -10.76
C ALA A 130 -4.34 -5.61 -10.11
N ALA A 131 -3.83 -4.65 -9.34
CA ALA A 131 -4.67 -3.62 -8.71
C ALA A 131 -5.31 -2.69 -9.75
N ILE A 132 -4.55 -2.29 -10.77
CA ILE A 132 -5.04 -1.44 -11.87
C ILE A 132 -6.12 -2.16 -12.68
N GLU A 133 -5.91 -3.43 -13.01
CA GLU A 133 -6.88 -4.25 -13.76
C GLU A 133 -8.15 -4.49 -12.94
N ARG A 134 -8.01 -4.71 -11.63
CA ARG A 134 -9.14 -4.86 -10.73
C ARG A 134 -9.98 -3.58 -10.69
N LEU A 135 -9.36 -2.41 -10.53
CA LEU A 135 -10.08 -1.13 -10.59
C LEU A 135 -10.88 -0.98 -11.90
N LYS A 136 -10.26 -1.29 -13.04
CA LYS A 136 -10.94 -1.23 -14.35
C LYS A 136 -12.11 -2.21 -14.44
N ALA A 137 -11.91 -3.45 -13.98
CA ALA A 137 -12.95 -4.48 -14.00
C ALA A 137 -14.16 -4.10 -13.12
N ASP A 138 -13.89 -3.42 -12.00
CA ASP A 138 -14.91 -2.94 -11.07
C ASP A 138 -15.56 -1.61 -11.52
N GLY A 139 -15.19 -1.07 -12.70
CA GLY A 139 -15.78 0.13 -13.29
C GLY A 139 -15.20 1.45 -12.82
N PHE A 140 -14.03 1.44 -12.18
CA PHE A 140 -13.29 2.66 -11.84
C PHE A 140 -12.35 3.10 -12.98
N THR A 141 -11.96 4.37 -12.94
CA THR A 141 -10.97 4.95 -13.87
C THR A 141 -9.65 5.18 -13.13
N PRO A 142 -8.67 4.26 -13.22
CA PRO A 142 -7.37 4.45 -12.58
C PRO A 142 -6.56 5.54 -13.30
N VAL A 143 -5.95 6.44 -12.51
CA VAL A 143 -5.06 7.51 -12.99
C VAL A 143 -3.74 7.44 -12.24
N MET A 144 -2.65 7.28 -13.00
CA MET A 144 -1.30 7.16 -12.48
C MET A 144 -0.71 8.52 -12.09
N GLY A 145 -0.14 8.61 -10.89
CA GLY A 145 0.55 9.77 -10.34
C GLY A 145 2.01 9.50 -9.98
N LYS A 146 2.72 10.57 -9.63
CA LYS A 146 4.06 10.50 -9.02
C LYS A 146 3.97 9.96 -7.61
N VAL A 147 5.09 9.41 -7.11
CA VAL A 147 5.23 9.01 -5.71
C VAL A 147 5.33 10.22 -4.82
N GLY A 148 4.53 10.24 -3.76
CA GLY A 148 4.60 11.22 -2.68
C GLY A 148 3.29 11.97 -2.45
N HIS A 149 2.93 12.09 -1.19
CA HIS A 149 1.64 12.61 -0.72
C HIS A 149 1.33 14.03 -1.26
N ALA A 150 2.33 14.88 -1.45
CA ALA A 150 2.12 16.21 -1.99
C ALA A 150 1.60 16.18 -3.45
N TYR A 151 2.15 15.28 -4.28
CA TYR A 151 1.71 15.10 -5.66
C TYR A 151 0.34 14.42 -5.73
N ALA A 152 0.10 13.42 -4.89
CA ALA A 152 -1.17 12.70 -4.82
C ALA A 152 -2.33 13.64 -4.45
N LYS A 153 -2.15 14.53 -3.47
CA LYS A 153 -3.16 15.52 -3.06
C LYS A 153 -3.52 16.51 -4.18
N VAL A 154 -2.54 16.92 -4.98
CA VAL A 154 -2.79 17.77 -6.16
C VAL A 154 -3.55 16.99 -7.22
N LEU A 155 -3.07 15.79 -7.57
CA LEU A 155 -3.68 14.94 -8.58
C LEU A 155 -5.13 14.57 -8.23
N LEU A 156 -5.42 14.29 -6.95
CA LEU A 156 -6.76 13.99 -6.46
C LEU A 156 -7.74 15.14 -6.76
N ARG A 157 -7.30 16.40 -6.52
CA ARG A 157 -8.11 17.59 -6.80
C ARG A 157 -8.28 17.86 -8.29
N GLU A 158 -7.20 17.76 -9.06
CA GLU A 158 -7.20 18.06 -10.50
C GLU A 158 -8.05 17.07 -11.28
N THR A 159 -8.08 15.80 -10.88
CA THR A 159 -8.83 14.74 -11.54
C THR A 159 -10.25 14.56 -11.00
N GLY A 160 -10.59 15.19 -9.88
CA GLY A 160 -11.84 14.94 -9.16
C GLY A 160 -11.95 13.50 -8.64
N ALA A 161 -10.80 12.83 -8.40
CA ALA A 161 -10.78 11.45 -7.96
C ALA A 161 -11.47 11.30 -6.59
N ILE A 162 -12.19 10.19 -6.42
CA ILE A 162 -12.91 9.89 -5.18
C ILE A 162 -11.98 9.41 -4.09
N CYS A 163 -10.95 8.66 -4.45
CA CYS A 163 -9.92 8.15 -3.56
C CYS A 163 -8.66 7.79 -4.34
N GLY A 164 -7.67 7.28 -3.64
CA GLY A 164 -6.47 6.72 -4.21
C GLY A 164 -5.55 6.12 -3.15
N GLY A 165 -4.38 5.67 -3.59
CA GLY A 165 -3.38 5.16 -2.66
C GLY A 165 -2.01 4.99 -3.28
N GLU A 166 -1.04 4.66 -2.43
CA GLU A 166 0.35 4.43 -2.79
C GLU A 166 0.87 3.09 -2.24
N LEU A 167 1.90 2.55 -2.88
CA LEU A 167 2.66 1.41 -2.37
C LEU A 167 3.16 1.65 -0.93
N ALA A 168 3.37 2.89 -0.55
CA ALA A 168 3.85 3.28 0.79
C ALA A 168 2.78 3.18 1.89
N GLY A 169 1.52 2.87 1.55
CA GLY A 169 0.42 2.71 2.52
C GLY A 169 -0.35 3.97 2.83
N HIS A 170 -0.12 5.07 2.10
CA HIS A 170 -1.01 6.22 2.11
C HIS A 170 -2.27 5.91 1.31
N TYR A 171 -3.42 6.30 1.86
CA TYR A 171 -4.72 6.24 1.17
C TYR A 171 -5.38 7.61 1.25
N TYR A 172 -5.79 8.13 0.11
CA TYR A 172 -6.30 9.48 -0.08
C TYR A 172 -7.80 9.45 -0.28
N PHE A 173 -8.49 10.42 0.29
CA PHE A 173 -9.95 10.50 0.23
C PHE A 173 -10.40 11.91 -0.16
N ARG A 174 -11.26 12.02 -1.18
CA ARG A 174 -11.87 13.29 -1.57
C ARG A 174 -12.59 13.93 -0.37
N ASP A 175 -13.35 13.12 0.35
CA ASP A 175 -14.20 13.55 1.44
C ASP A 175 -13.38 13.91 2.71
N PHE A 176 -12.13 13.48 2.79
CA PHE A 176 -11.17 13.90 3.82
C PHE A 176 -10.26 15.04 3.32
N VAL A 177 -10.89 16.13 2.88
CA VAL A 177 -10.23 17.37 2.41
C VAL A 177 -9.16 17.12 1.34
N HIS A 178 -9.31 16.04 0.56
CA HIS A 178 -8.33 15.55 -0.43
C HIS A 178 -6.98 15.17 0.20
N CYS A 179 -7.01 14.67 1.43
CA CYS A 179 -5.83 14.24 2.18
C CYS A 179 -5.83 12.71 2.39
N ASP A 180 -4.68 12.23 2.84
CA ASP A 180 -4.50 10.88 3.35
C ASP A 180 -4.99 10.75 4.79
N SER A 181 -5.44 9.55 5.15
CA SER A 181 -5.75 9.14 6.51
C SER A 181 -5.61 7.63 6.63
N GLY A 182 -4.65 7.19 7.45
CA GLY A 182 -4.49 5.78 7.77
C GLY A 182 -5.67 5.24 8.56
N GLU A 183 -6.22 6.03 9.51
CA GLU A 183 -7.35 5.58 10.33
C GLU A 183 -8.63 5.40 9.50
N LEU A 184 -8.94 6.32 8.58
CA LEU A 184 -10.10 6.16 7.69
C LEU A 184 -9.91 4.96 6.76
N ALA A 185 -8.70 4.78 6.22
CA ALA A 185 -8.37 3.62 5.40
C ALA A 185 -8.55 2.32 6.19
N ALA A 186 -8.07 2.28 7.45
CA ALA A 186 -8.21 1.12 8.31
C ALA A 186 -9.68 0.77 8.55
N LEU A 187 -10.52 1.72 8.90
CA LEU A 187 -11.96 1.49 9.10
C LEU A 187 -12.64 0.94 7.83
N ARG A 188 -12.31 1.46 6.65
CA ARG A 188 -12.90 1.02 5.38
C ARG A 188 -12.40 -0.36 4.95
N ILE A 189 -11.11 -0.64 5.07
CA ILE A 189 -10.52 -1.92 4.69
C ILE A 189 -10.98 -3.03 5.64
N LEU A 190 -11.00 -2.78 6.95
CA LEU A 190 -11.52 -3.73 7.95
C LEU A 190 -13.00 -4.06 7.70
N SER A 191 -13.81 -3.08 7.28
CA SER A 191 -15.18 -3.32 6.87
C SER A 191 -15.26 -4.27 5.67
N ALA A 192 -14.43 -4.06 4.63
CA ALA A 192 -14.40 -4.97 3.47
C ALA A 192 -13.98 -6.40 3.87
N PHE A 193 -13.03 -6.53 4.80
CA PHE A 193 -12.65 -7.83 5.35
C PHE A 193 -13.77 -8.47 6.17
N ALA A 194 -14.53 -7.67 6.92
CA ALA A 194 -15.72 -8.16 7.63
C ALA A 194 -16.81 -8.64 6.67
N ASP A 195 -17.03 -7.91 5.56
CA ASP A 195 -17.95 -8.34 4.49
C ASP A 195 -17.50 -9.66 3.85
N ALA A 196 -16.22 -9.80 3.54
CA ALA A 196 -15.64 -11.03 3.03
C ALA A 196 -15.83 -12.20 3.99
N LYS A 197 -15.60 -11.99 5.29
CA LYS A 197 -15.81 -12.98 6.33
C LYS A 197 -17.29 -13.39 6.43
N ARG A 198 -18.22 -12.45 6.35
CA ARG A 198 -19.66 -12.73 6.30
C ARG A 198 -20.04 -13.57 5.07
N ALA A 199 -19.31 -13.40 3.97
CA ALA A 199 -19.45 -14.22 2.77
C ALA A 199 -18.72 -15.58 2.85
N GLY A 200 -18.11 -15.92 3.99
CA GLY A 200 -17.42 -17.20 4.22
C GLY A 200 -15.97 -17.23 3.73
N LEU A 201 -15.36 -16.10 3.43
CA LEU A 201 -13.96 -15.99 2.99
C LEU A 201 -13.06 -15.56 4.16
N SER A 202 -11.84 -16.11 4.23
CA SER A 202 -10.77 -15.53 5.02
C SER A 202 -10.21 -14.30 4.32
N VAL A 203 -9.40 -13.48 5.02
CA VAL A 203 -8.75 -12.31 4.42
C VAL A 203 -7.80 -12.73 3.30
N SER A 204 -6.97 -13.76 3.51
CA SER A 204 -6.11 -14.30 2.46
C SER A 204 -6.91 -14.82 1.26
N GLY A 205 -8.03 -15.50 1.49
CA GLY A 205 -8.95 -15.98 0.44
C GLY A 205 -9.58 -14.83 -0.36
N PHE A 206 -9.97 -13.76 0.31
CA PHE A 206 -10.49 -12.54 -0.32
C PHE A 206 -9.44 -11.84 -1.19
N MET A 207 -8.19 -11.78 -0.71
CA MET A 207 -7.09 -11.12 -1.42
C MET A 207 -6.41 -11.99 -2.49
N ALA A 208 -6.61 -13.32 -2.46
CA ALA A 208 -5.95 -14.27 -3.35
C ALA A 208 -6.05 -13.93 -4.85
N PRO A 209 -7.21 -13.48 -5.39
CA PRO A 209 -7.32 -13.10 -6.81
C PRO A 209 -6.40 -11.95 -7.23
N LEU A 210 -6.01 -11.10 -6.28
CA LEU A 210 -5.09 -9.98 -6.53
C LEU A 210 -3.63 -10.41 -6.31
N LEU A 211 -3.34 -10.99 -5.15
CA LEU A 211 -1.97 -11.33 -4.72
C LEU A 211 -1.34 -12.46 -5.55
N GLY A 212 -2.14 -13.37 -6.09
CA GLY A 212 -1.64 -14.50 -6.88
C GLY A 212 -1.56 -14.25 -8.38
N LYS A 213 -1.96 -13.06 -8.88
CA LYS A 213 -2.09 -12.84 -10.31
C LYS A 213 -0.77 -12.62 -11.03
N TYR A 214 0.15 -11.91 -10.40
CA TYR A 214 1.49 -11.61 -10.92
C TYR A 214 2.55 -11.84 -9.84
N ALA A 215 3.76 -12.16 -10.28
CA ALA A 215 4.93 -12.20 -9.40
C ALA A 215 5.56 -10.82 -9.34
N ASN A 216 5.66 -10.25 -8.14
CA ASN A 216 6.20 -8.92 -7.89
C ASN A 216 7.44 -9.01 -6.98
N SER A 217 8.52 -8.32 -7.35
CA SER A 217 9.78 -8.30 -6.59
C SER A 217 9.71 -7.49 -5.30
N GLY A 218 8.67 -6.67 -5.12
CA GLY A 218 8.73 -5.55 -4.21
C GLY A 218 9.74 -4.49 -4.66
N GLU A 219 9.89 -3.42 -3.88
CA GLU A 219 10.85 -2.35 -4.16
C GLU A 219 12.24 -2.74 -3.65
N VAL A 220 13.20 -2.94 -4.58
CA VAL A 220 14.60 -3.24 -4.28
C VAL A 220 15.43 -1.97 -4.34
N ASN A 221 16.20 -1.69 -3.30
CA ASN A 221 16.97 -0.47 -3.13
C ASN A 221 18.45 -0.70 -3.38
N PHE A 222 19.09 0.24 -4.11
CA PHE A 222 20.51 0.19 -4.43
C PHE A 222 21.17 1.52 -4.08
N GLU A 223 22.27 1.46 -3.35
CA GLU A 223 23.18 2.59 -3.19
C GLU A 223 24.08 2.68 -4.41
N VAL A 224 24.01 3.79 -5.14
CA VAL A 224 24.82 4.01 -6.34
C VAL A 224 25.36 5.43 -6.37
N ALA A 225 26.64 5.57 -6.74
CA ALA A 225 27.31 6.86 -6.82
C ALA A 225 26.81 7.71 -8.00
N ASP A 226 26.64 7.08 -9.17
CA ASP A 226 26.16 7.72 -10.41
C ASP A 226 24.80 7.15 -10.82
N LYS A 227 23.74 7.72 -10.29
CA LYS A 227 22.37 7.31 -10.58
C LYS A 227 21.99 7.48 -12.06
N PRO A 228 22.31 8.58 -12.74
CA PRO A 228 22.04 8.74 -14.17
C PRO A 228 22.69 7.65 -15.02
N ALA A 229 23.98 7.34 -14.79
CA ALA A 229 24.65 6.27 -15.51
C ALA A 229 24.05 4.89 -15.22
N ALA A 230 23.70 4.59 -13.97
CA ALA A 230 23.02 3.36 -13.59
C ALA A 230 21.65 3.23 -14.27
N ILE A 231 20.84 4.28 -14.29
CA ILE A 231 19.56 4.30 -15.00
C ILE A 231 19.76 4.05 -16.49
N ALA A 232 20.75 4.69 -17.12
CA ALA A 232 21.02 4.47 -18.55
C ALA A 232 21.36 3.00 -18.87
N ARG A 233 22.15 2.33 -18.01
CA ARG A 233 22.43 0.90 -18.14
C ARG A 233 21.20 0.03 -17.96
N VAL A 234 20.38 0.33 -16.94
CA VAL A 234 19.10 -0.37 -16.69
C VAL A 234 18.20 -0.25 -17.92
N LEU A 235 18.04 0.95 -18.48
CA LEU A 235 17.22 1.18 -19.67
C LEU A 235 17.77 0.46 -20.91
N ALA A 236 19.08 0.32 -21.05
CA ALA A 236 19.69 -0.47 -22.11
C ALA A 236 19.35 -1.97 -21.98
N VAL A 237 19.43 -2.53 -20.78
CA VAL A 237 19.03 -3.92 -20.51
C VAL A 237 17.52 -4.09 -20.68
N ALA A 238 16.71 -3.17 -20.17
CA ALA A 238 15.25 -3.22 -20.27
C ALA A 238 14.77 -3.38 -21.73
N LYS A 239 15.43 -2.73 -22.70
CA LYS A 239 15.12 -2.87 -24.13
C LYS A 239 15.35 -4.30 -24.68
N THR A 240 16.10 -5.13 -23.99
CA THR A 240 16.42 -6.51 -24.41
C THR A 240 15.53 -7.55 -23.75
N LEU A 241 14.73 -7.20 -22.74
CA LEU A 241 13.91 -8.13 -21.98
C LEU A 241 12.73 -8.67 -22.81
N ALA A 242 11.99 -7.78 -23.44
CA ALA A 242 10.83 -8.07 -24.28
C ALA A 242 10.47 -6.85 -25.14
N THR A 243 9.40 -6.98 -25.96
CA THR A 243 8.87 -5.84 -26.72
C THR A 243 8.12 -4.88 -25.82
N GLU A 244 8.58 -3.62 -25.75
CA GLU A 244 7.94 -2.56 -25.03
C GLU A 244 6.55 -2.27 -25.59
N THR A 245 5.52 -2.26 -24.74
CA THR A 245 4.12 -1.96 -25.09
C THR A 245 3.65 -0.61 -24.58
N GLY A 246 4.38 0.00 -23.64
CA GLY A 246 4.10 1.32 -23.10
C GLY A 246 5.23 1.81 -22.18
N ARG A 247 5.23 3.12 -21.97
CA ARG A 247 6.23 3.78 -21.10
C ARG A 247 5.61 4.97 -20.39
N SER A 248 6.02 5.15 -19.13
CA SER A 248 5.79 6.38 -18.36
C SER A 248 7.13 6.90 -17.84
N GLU A 249 7.34 8.20 -17.98
CA GLU A 249 8.48 8.95 -17.42
C GLU A 249 8.01 9.95 -16.37
N LEU A 250 6.86 9.68 -15.76
CA LEU A 250 6.22 10.56 -14.80
C LEU A 250 7.05 10.71 -13.51
N ASP A 251 7.64 9.60 -13.02
CA ASP A 251 8.52 9.56 -11.85
C ASP A 251 9.56 8.44 -12.05
N GLY A 252 10.70 8.78 -12.62
CA GLY A 252 11.64 7.81 -13.17
C GLY A 252 11.09 7.17 -14.44
N TYR A 253 11.34 5.89 -14.63
CA TYR A 253 10.92 5.13 -15.82
C TYR A 253 10.11 3.92 -15.40
N ARG A 254 8.87 3.84 -15.88
CA ARG A 254 8.06 2.62 -15.83
C ARG A 254 7.84 2.16 -17.27
N ILE A 255 8.28 0.93 -17.57
CA ILE A 255 8.23 0.33 -18.90
C ILE A 255 7.31 -0.87 -18.83
N GLU A 256 6.30 -0.89 -19.70
CA GLU A 256 5.31 -1.96 -19.79
C GLU A 256 5.67 -2.93 -20.93
N TYR A 257 5.44 -4.21 -20.68
CA TYR A 257 5.55 -5.31 -21.65
C TYR A 257 4.28 -6.16 -21.58
N ALA A 258 4.07 -7.04 -22.54
CA ALA A 258 2.93 -7.98 -22.47
C ALA A 258 3.04 -8.87 -21.22
N GLU A 259 4.26 -9.31 -20.91
CA GLU A 259 4.57 -10.26 -19.84
C GLU A 259 4.73 -9.63 -18.45
N GLY A 260 4.86 -8.32 -18.36
CA GLY A 260 5.11 -7.65 -17.08
C GLY A 260 5.45 -6.17 -17.23
N TRP A 261 6.03 -5.60 -16.18
CA TRP A 261 6.57 -4.23 -16.20
C TRP A 261 7.78 -4.10 -15.28
N VAL A 262 8.60 -3.09 -15.57
CA VAL A 262 9.72 -2.70 -14.74
C VAL A 262 9.63 -1.23 -14.39
N SER A 263 10.05 -0.85 -13.18
CA SER A 263 10.18 0.55 -12.78
C SER A 263 11.56 0.78 -12.20
N VAL A 264 12.25 1.81 -12.69
CA VAL A 264 13.50 2.30 -12.11
C VAL A 264 13.37 3.79 -11.84
N ARG A 265 13.62 4.20 -10.60
CA ARG A 265 13.50 5.60 -10.18
C ARG A 265 14.51 5.98 -9.09
N GLN A 266 14.82 7.23 -9.00
CA GLN A 266 15.57 7.76 -7.87
C GLN A 266 14.64 7.95 -6.68
N SER A 267 15.13 7.69 -5.46
CA SER A 267 14.42 8.10 -4.25
C SER A 267 14.44 9.62 -4.13
N ASN A 268 13.30 10.20 -3.72
CA ASN A 268 13.18 11.64 -3.49
C ASN A 268 13.80 12.08 -2.15
N THR A 269 13.95 11.15 -1.20
CA THR A 269 14.36 11.43 0.17
C THR A 269 15.68 10.78 0.58
N GLU A 270 16.15 9.78 -0.17
CA GLU A 270 17.32 8.97 0.16
C GLU A 270 18.28 8.87 -1.03
N PRO A 271 19.58 8.63 -0.81
CA PRO A 271 20.56 8.48 -1.89
C PRO A 271 20.46 7.13 -2.63
N LEU A 272 19.25 6.64 -2.87
CA LEU A 272 18.95 5.32 -3.41
C LEU A 272 18.39 5.38 -4.83
N LEU A 273 18.71 4.34 -5.61
CA LEU A 273 18.01 3.96 -6.83
C LEU A 273 17.07 2.79 -6.48
N ARG A 274 15.82 2.84 -6.93
CA ARG A 274 14.78 1.88 -6.61
C ARG A 274 14.33 1.16 -7.87
N LEU A 275 14.26 -0.16 -7.77
CA LEU A 275 13.86 -1.05 -8.86
C LEU A 275 12.66 -1.89 -8.41
N ILE A 276 11.65 -2.00 -9.28
CA ILE A 276 10.54 -2.96 -9.14
C ILE A 276 10.40 -3.71 -10.45
N VAL A 277 10.16 -5.00 -10.35
CA VAL A 277 9.84 -5.89 -11.46
C VAL A 277 8.58 -6.67 -11.11
N GLU A 278 7.59 -6.66 -12.00
CA GLU A 278 6.40 -7.50 -11.90
C GLU A 278 6.19 -8.24 -13.21
N CYS A 279 5.97 -9.55 -13.16
CA CYS A 279 5.76 -10.39 -14.34
C CYS A 279 4.64 -11.42 -14.11
N ASP A 280 4.18 -12.00 -15.21
CA ASP A 280 3.19 -13.09 -15.22
C ASP A 280 3.67 -14.37 -14.52
N THR A 281 5.01 -14.63 -14.48
CA THR A 281 5.59 -15.75 -13.75
C THR A 281 6.72 -15.32 -12.82
N ARG A 282 6.93 -16.11 -11.77
CA ARG A 282 8.02 -15.90 -10.81
C ARG A 282 9.39 -16.05 -11.47
N GLU A 283 9.56 -17.05 -12.31
CA GLU A 283 10.82 -17.31 -13.00
C GLU A 283 11.24 -16.14 -13.89
N ARG A 284 10.27 -15.54 -14.61
CA ARG A 284 10.51 -14.36 -15.45
C ARG A 284 10.85 -13.14 -14.60
N MET A 285 10.10 -12.91 -13.52
CA MET A 285 10.36 -11.82 -12.60
C MET A 285 11.77 -11.90 -12.01
N GLU A 286 12.19 -13.07 -11.54
CA GLU A 286 13.52 -13.28 -10.97
C GLU A 286 14.63 -13.10 -12.03
N ALA A 287 14.42 -13.58 -13.25
CA ALA A 287 15.38 -13.42 -14.37
C ALA A 287 15.54 -11.92 -14.74
N TRP A 288 14.41 -11.18 -14.87
CA TRP A 288 14.46 -9.76 -15.19
C TRP A 288 15.07 -8.95 -14.05
N LEU A 289 14.68 -9.23 -12.81
CA LEU A 289 15.25 -8.57 -11.63
C LEU A 289 16.76 -8.77 -11.55
N SER A 290 17.25 -10.01 -11.78
CA SER A 290 18.69 -10.32 -11.78
C SER A 290 19.44 -9.54 -12.85
N ALA A 291 18.94 -9.54 -14.09
CA ALA A 291 19.57 -8.83 -15.21
C ALA A 291 19.64 -7.31 -14.98
N LEU A 292 18.55 -6.71 -14.49
CA LEU A 292 18.47 -5.27 -14.22
C LEU A 292 19.32 -4.88 -12.99
N SER A 293 19.33 -5.71 -11.94
CA SER A 293 20.17 -5.49 -10.75
C SER A 293 21.66 -5.54 -11.10
N ALA A 294 22.08 -6.48 -11.92
CA ALA A 294 23.46 -6.54 -12.41
C ALA A 294 23.86 -5.27 -13.16
N ALA A 295 22.97 -4.67 -13.94
CA ALA A 295 23.23 -3.42 -14.63
C ALA A 295 23.32 -2.18 -13.68
N ILE A 296 22.78 -2.26 -12.46
CA ILE A 296 22.89 -1.19 -11.47
C ILE A 296 24.26 -1.22 -10.77
N VAL A 297 24.73 -2.40 -10.43
CA VAL A 297 25.89 -2.60 -9.51
C VAL A 297 27.25 -2.44 -10.21
N VAL A 298 27.31 -2.33 -11.52
CA VAL A 298 28.57 -2.20 -12.34
C VAL A 298 29.23 -0.83 -12.18
#